data_e70805b27b758016b5be7962f9284f25
#
_entry.id   e70805b27b758016b5be7962f9284f25
#
_cell.length_a   1.000
_cell.length_b   1.000
_cell.length_c   1.000
_cell.angle_alpha   90.00
_cell.angle_beta   90.00
_cell.angle_gamma   90.00
#
_symmetry.space_group_name_H-M   'P 1'
#
loop_
_entity.id
_entity.type
_entity.pdbx_description
1 polymer ?
#
loop_
_entity_poly.entity_id
_entity_poly.type
_entity_poly.pdbx_seq_one_letter_code
_entity_poly.pdbx_strand_id
1 'polypeptide(L)'
;MREAEAARLPGSTVLTEAEAARLPGSTVLTEAVARALFKLMAYKDEYEVARLYTESDFLRRVADQFEGDYRLRFHLAPPLTAERDPSTGHLQKRAYGPWMLSAFRVLAKLRGLRGTRFDPFGHTAERRMERRLIGEYEAVLDEIAARLSPQNHAIAVELAALPLEIRGFGHVKEANLQRAKAREADLLARFRSPPPQAMAAE
;
A
#
# COMPACT_ATOMS: atom_id res chain seq x y z
N MET A 1 11.36 -10.52 1.28
CA MET A 1 12.29 -9.37 1.19
C MET A 1 11.61 -8.04 1.49
N ARG A 2 10.41 -7.73 0.95
CA ARG A 2 9.67 -6.46 1.23
C ARG A 2 9.09 -6.38 2.65
N GLU A 3 8.67 -7.50 3.25
CA GLU A 3 8.21 -7.52 4.66
C GLU A 3 9.35 -7.19 5.64
N ALA A 4 10.56 -7.66 5.36
CA ALA A 4 11.74 -7.34 6.16
C ALA A 4 12.20 -5.87 5.97
N GLU A 5 11.87 -5.25 4.85
CA GLU A 5 12.18 -3.86 4.53
C GLU A 5 11.17 -2.92 5.19
N ALA A 6 9.88 -3.30 5.21
CA ALA A 6 8.83 -2.58 5.94
C ALA A 6 9.05 -2.62 7.46
N ALA A 7 9.57 -3.73 7.99
CA ALA A 7 9.92 -3.86 9.41
C ALA A 7 11.15 -3.03 9.83
N ARG A 8 11.92 -2.50 8.88
CA ARG A 8 13.13 -1.68 9.13
C ARG A 8 12.92 -0.18 8.97
N LEU A 9 11.70 0.27 8.67
CA LEU A 9 11.41 1.69 8.63
C LEU A 9 11.45 2.28 10.05
N PRO A 10 12.03 3.47 10.24
CA PRO A 10 12.24 4.07 11.56
C PRO A 10 10.99 4.08 12.44
N GLY A 11 9.84 4.43 11.88
CA GLY A 11 8.57 4.46 12.62
C GLY A 11 8.09 3.08 13.09
N SER A 12 8.32 1.99 12.35
CA SER A 12 7.90 0.65 12.74
C SER A 12 8.75 0.09 13.88
N THR A 13 10.06 0.39 13.89
CA THR A 13 10.98 -0.04 14.95
C THR A 13 10.65 0.66 16.28
N VAL A 14 10.43 1.97 16.23
CA VAL A 14 10.04 2.76 17.43
C VAL A 14 8.72 2.26 18.03
N LEU A 15 7.74 1.89 17.19
CA LEU A 15 6.48 1.33 17.66
C LEU A 15 6.62 -0.06 18.26
N THR A 16 7.45 -0.92 17.70
CA THR A 16 7.72 -2.25 18.27
C THR A 16 8.35 -2.13 19.65
N GLU A 17 9.31 -1.23 19.81
CA GLU A 17 9.93 -0.94 21.12
C GLU A 17 8.92 -0.32 22.10
N ALA A 18 8.08 0.60 21.65
CA ALA A 18 7.06 1.24 22.46
C ALA A 18 5.97 0.24 22.93
N GLU A 19 5.54 -0.68 22.05
CA GLU A 19 4.59 -1.73 22.42
C GLU A 19 5.22 -2.72 23.40
N ALA A 20 6.43 -3.20 23.14
CA ALA A 20 7.14 -4.12 24.03
C ALA A 20 7.39 -3.52 25.42
N ALA A 21 7.72 -2.23 25.49
CA ALA A 21 7.98 -1.55 26.76
C ALA A 21 6.71 -1.31 27.60
N ARG A 22 5.56 -1.06 26.94
CA ARG A 22 4.32 -0.68 27.63
C ARG A 22 3.30 -1.81 27.77
N LEU A 23 3.42 -2.83 26.92
CA LEU A 23 2.51 -3.98 26.82
C LEU A 23 3.31 -5.26 26.57
N PRO A 24 4.08 -5.73 27.57
CA PRO A 24 4.92 -6.93 27.41
C PRO A 24 4.11 -8.14 26.92
N GLY A 25 4.60 -8.78 25.85
CA GLY A 25 3.96 -9.95 25.25
C GLY A 25 2.90 -9.65 24.19
N SER A 26 2.56 -8.37 23.93
CA SER A 26 1.70 -7.97 22.81
C SER A 26 2.52 -7.71 21.56
N THR A 27 2.01 -8.16 20.39
CA THR A 27 2.54 -7.86 19.04
C THR A 27 1.45 -7.37 18.11
N VAL A 28 0.23 -7.18 18.62
CA VAL A 28 -0.96 -6.90 17.83
C VAL A 28 -0.85 -5.58 17.09
N LEU A 29 -0.34 -4.54 17.74
CA LEU A 29 -0.10 -3.23 17.14
C LEU A 29 1.00 -3.33 16.06
N THR A 30 2.11 -3.96 16.38
CA THR A 30 3.23 -4.17 15.47
C THR A 30 2.80 -4.92 14.21
N GLU A 31 1.97 -5.97 14.34
CA GLU A 31 1.43 -6.70 13.19
C GLU A 31 0.47 -5.86 12.36
N ALA A 32 -0.41 -5.07 12.99
CA ALA A 32 -1.32 -4.18 12.28
C ALA A 32 -0.55 -3.14 11.46
N VAL A 33 0.48 -2.54 12.04
CA VAL A 33 1.39 -1.60 11.38
C VAL A 33 2.10 -2.26 10.21
N ALA A 34 2.70 -3.42 10.40
CA ALA A 34 3.43 -4.11 9.34
C ALA A 34 2.54 -4.42 8.12
N ARG A 35 1.32 -4.91 8.36
CA ARG A 35 0.35 -5.20 7.29
C ARG A 35 -0.12 -3.94 6.56
N ALA A 36 -0.43 -2.88 7.31
CA ALA A 36 -0.92 -1.62 6.74
C ALA A 36 0.18 -0.91 5.94
N LEU A 37 1.39 -0.81 6.47
CA LEU A 37 2.53 -0.19 5.82
C LEU A 37 2.93 -0.97 4.56
N PHE A 38 3.01 -2.31 4.65
CA PHE A 38 3.23 -3.17 3.48
C PHE A 38 2.21 -2.88 2.38
N LYS A 39 0.92 -2.78 2.73
CA LYS A 39 -0.14 -2.48 1.76
C LYS A 39 0.04 -1.09 1.14
N LEU A 40 0.34 -0.06 1.93
CA LEU A 40 0.57 1.28 1.42
C LEU A 40 1.79 1.35 0.49
N MET A 41 2.86 0.64 0.82
CA MET A 41 4.07 0.57 0.00
C MET A 41 3.91 -0.31 -1.25
N ALA A 42 3.02 -1.31 -1.21
CA ALA A 42 2.76 -2.22 -2.32
C ALA A 42 1.76 -1.64 -3.35
N TYR A 43 1.77 -0.32 -3.55
CA TYR A 43 0.95 0.29 -4.57
C TYR A 43 1.37 -0.17 -5.97
N LYS A 44 0.44 -0.10 -6.91
CA LYS A 44 0.65 -0.54 -8.29
C LYS A 44 1.74 0.32 -8.95
N ASP A 45 2.82 -0.34 -9.35
CA ASP A 45 4.02 0.29 -9.90
C ASP A 45 4.34 -0.33 -11.27
N GLU A 46 4.41 0.48 -12.28
CA GLU A 46 4.62 0.08 -13.67
C GLU A 46 5.98 -0.60 -13.87
N TYR A 47 7.02 -0.13 -13.21
CA TYR A 47 8.36 -0.76 -13.27
C TYR A 47 8.37 -2.13 -12.61
N GLU A 48 7.69 -2.27 -11.46
CA GLU A 48 7.59 -3.54 -10.76
C GLU A 48 6.72 -4.54 -11.53
N VAL A 49 5.61 -4.09 -12.12
CA VAL A 49 4.81 -4.93 -13.02
C VAL A 49 5.65 -5.43 -14.18
N ALA A 50 6.44 -4.56 -14.82
CA ALA A 50 7.35 -4.93 -15.90
C ALA A 50 8.39 -5.97 -15.43
N ARG A 51 8.99 -5.78 -14.24
CA ARG A 51 9.92 -6.72 -13.64
C ARG A 51 9.29 -8.07 -13.37
N LEU A 52 8.07 -8.10 -12.84
CA LEU A 52 7.35 -9.35 -12.56
C LEU A 52 7.06 -10.16 -13.83
N TYR A 53 6.79 -9.50 -14.96
CA TYR A 53 6.61 -10.20 -16.23
C TYR A 53 7.92 -10.69 -16.85
N THR A 54 9.07 -10.09 -16.55
CA THR A 54 10.33 -10.34 -17.29
C THR A 54 11.44 -10.98 -16.49
N GLU A 55 11.48 -10.75 -15.16
CA GLU A 55 12.57 -11.20 -14.27
C GLU A 55 12.10 -12.24 -13.23
N SER A 56 10.80 -12.60 -13.23
CA SER A 56 10.26 -13.65 -12.37
C SER A 56 10.09 -14.97 -13.13
N ASP A 57 9.65 -16.00 -12.42
CA ASP A 57 9.29 -17.30 -12.99
C ASP A 57 8.00 -17.28 -13.84
N PHE A 58 7.42 -16.10 -14.10
CA PHE A 58 6.14 -15.98 -14.79
C PHE A 58 6.14 -16.70 -16.14
N LEU A 59 7.11 -16.39 -17.02
CA LEU A 59 7.16 -16.97 -18.36
C LEU A 59 7.42 -18.49 -18.32
N ARG A 60 8.24 -18.95 -17.39
CA ARG A 60 8.46 -20.38 -17.17
C ARG A 60 7.18 -21.08 -16.75
N ARG A 61 6.47 -20.55 -15.74
CA ARG A 61 5.20 -21.12 -15.28
C ARG A 61 4.12 -21.13 -16.36
N VAL A 62 4.09 -20.13 -17.24
CA VAL A 62 3.19 -20.13 -18.39
C VAL A 62 3.60 -21.25 -19.36
N ALA A 63 4.88 -21.39 -19.71
CA ALA A 63 5.35 -22.44 -20.60
C ALA A 63 5.06 -23.84 -20.05
N ASP A 64 5.16 -24.04 -18.73
CA ASP A 64 4.88 -25.31 -18.07
C ASP A 64 3.37 -25.68 -18.08
N GLN A 65 2.48 -24.70 -18.32
CA GLN A 65 1.01 -24.91 -18.32
C GLN A 65 0.41 -25.19 -19.71
N PHE A 66 1.16 -24.92 -20.77
CA PHE A 66 0.64 -25.03 -22.14
C PHE A 66 1.57 -25.89 -22.99
N GLU A 67 0.99 -26.84 -23.73
CA GLU A 67 1.68 -27.63 -24.74
C GLU A 67 1.54 -26.96 -26.11
N GLY A 68 2.61 -27.02 -26.93
CA GLY A 68 2.61 -26.48 -28.29
C GLY A 68 2.84 -24.96 -28.34
N ASP A 69 2.60 -24.39 -29.53
CA ASP A 69 2.81 -22.97 -29.79
C ASP A 69 1.70 -22.12 -29.17
N TYR A 70 2.05 -21.21 -28.27
CA TYR A 70 1.11 -20.24 -27.70
C TYR A 70 1.56 -18.81 -27.96
N ARG A 71 0.62 -17.88 -27.93
CA ARG A 71 0.88 -16.45 -28.12
C ARG A 71 0.33 -15.64 -26.94
N LEU A 72 1.21 -14.94 -26.24
CA LEU A 72 0.82 -14.06 -25.13
C LEU A 72 0.14 -12.78 -25.66
N ARG A 73 -0.96 -12.40 -24.98
CA ARG A 73 -1.61 -11.10 -25.11
C ARG A 73 -1.71 -10.43 -23.77
N PHE A 74 -1.35 -9.16 -23.69
CA PHE A 74 -1.37 -8.38 -22.47
C PHE A 74 -2.53 -7.40 -22.50
N HIS A 75 -3.49 -7.53 -21.59
CA HIS A 75 -4.61 -6.60 -21.45
C HIS A 75 -4.25 -5.52 -20.44
N LEU A 76 -3.82 -4.37 -20.92
CA LEU A 76 -3.27 -3.28 -20.13
C LEU A 76 -4.07 -1.99 -20.33
N ALA A 77 -4.07 -1.14 -19.31
CA ALA A 77 -4.53 0.24 -19.36
C ALA A 77 -3.38 1.14 -18.87
N PRO A 78 -2.39 1.45 -19.73
CA PRO A 78 -1.25 2.27 -19.33
C PRO A 78 -1.73 3.66 -18.89
N PRO A 79 -1.31 4.18 -17.73
CA PRO A 79 -1.85 5.41 -17.15
C PRO A 79 -1.64 6.66 -18.02
N LEU A 80 -0.64 6.64 -18.92
CA LEU A 80 -0.32 7.76 -19.79
C LEU A 80 -1.08 7.74 -21.14
N THR A 81 -1.62 6.59 -21.56
CA THR A 81 -2.20 6.41 -22.90
C THR A 81 -3.59 5.76 -22.89
N ALA A 82 -4.05 5.27 -21.75
CA ALA A 82 -5.36 4.64 -21.66
C ALA A 82 -6.47 5.68 -21.65
N GLU A 83 -7.48 5.49 -22.49
CA GLU A 83 -8.70 6.27 -22.51
C GLU A 83 -9.60 5.89 -21.32
N ARG A 84 -10.34 6.86 -20.80
CA ARG A 84 -11.37 6.61 -19.80
C ARG A 84 -12.71 6.40 -20.48
N ASP A 85 -13.43 5.39 -20.01
CA ASP A 85 -14.82 5.21 -20.39
C ASP A 85 -15.67 6.38 -19.86
N PRO A 86 -16.37 7.11 -20.73
CA PRO A 86 -17.14 8.29 -20.33
C PRO A 86 -18.28 7.98 -19.35
N SER A 87 -18.80 6.75 -19.37
CA SER A 87 -19.95 6.34 -18.55
C SER A 87 -19.55 5.82 -17.19
N THR A 88 -18.40 5.12 -17.10
CA THR A 88 -17.95 4.44 -15.89
C THR A 88 -16.73 5.10 -15.22
N GLY A 89 -16.03 5.99 -15.93
CA GLY A 89 -14.76 6.59 -15.49
C GLY A 89 -13.58 5.61 -15.43
N HIS A 90 -13.80 4.35 -15.77
CA HIS A 90 -12.75 3.33 -15.75
C HIS A 90 -11.79 3.46 -16.94
N LEU A 91 -10.51 3.16 -16.70
CA LEU A 91 -9.53 3.07 -17.78
C LEU A 91 -9.83 1.85 -18.66
N GLN A 92 -9.95 2.10 -19.97
CA GLN A 92 -10.19 1.03 -20.94
C GLN A 92 -8.91 0.21 -21.15
N LYS A 93 -9.05 -1.11 -21.01
CA LYS A 93 -7.93 -2.03 -21.29
C LYS A 93 -7.85 -2.29 -22.78
N ARG A 94 -6.64 -2.19 -23.32
CA ARG A 94 -6.32 -2.57 -24.71
C ARG A 94 -5.46 -3.83 -24.72
N ALA A 95 -5.62 -4.66 -25.74
CA ALA A 95 -4.81 -5.85 -25.96
C ALA A 95 -3.53 -5.50 -26.70
N TYR A 96 -2.40 -5.89 -26.12
CA TYR A 96 -1.07 -5.72 -26.70
C TYR A 96 -0.48 -7.10 -27.02
N GLY A 97 0.27 -7.18 -28.14
CA GLY A 97 0.90 -8.41 -28.59
C GLY A 97 2.18 -8.77 -27.82
N PRO A 98 2.89 -9.84 -28.25
CA PRO A 98 4.11 -10.34 -27.61
C PRO A 98 5.25 -9.32 -27.50
N TRP A 99 5.29 -8.31 -28.40
CA TRP A 99 6.28 -7.23 -28.38
C TRP A 99 6.30 -6.45 -27.06
N MET A 100 5.18 -6.49 -26.30
CA MET A 100 5.08 -5.86 -24.98
C MET A 100 6.09 -6.41 -23.98
N LEU A 101 6.52 -7.66 -24.12
CA LEU A 101 7.60 -8.21 -23.29
C LEU A 101 8.93 -7.46 -23.46
N SER A 102 9.23 -7.04 -24.70
CA SER A 102 10.43 -6.23 -24.94
C SER A 102 10.31 -4.84 -24.31
N ALA A 103 9.14 -4.23 -24.40
CA ALA A 103 8.87 -2.97 -23.71
C ALA A 103 8.99 -3.12 -22.19
N PHE A 104 8.48 -4.21 -21.62
CA PHE A 104 8.64 -4.50 -20.20
C PHE A 104 10.10 -4.72 -19.78
N ARG A 105 10.92 -5.39 -20.60
CA ARG A 105 12.37 -5.53 -20.31
C ARG A 105 13.07 -4.18 -20.22
N VAL A 106 12.74 -3.26 -21.11
CA VAL A 106 13.28 -1.89 -21.07
C VAL A 106 12.79 -1.17 -19.81
N LEU A 107 11.49 -1.23 -19.55
CA LEU A 107 10.88 -0.56 -18.40
C LEU A 107 11.43 -1.11 -17.06
N ALA A 108 11.63 -2.41 -16.94
CA ALA A 108 12.22 -3.03 -15.74
C ALA A 108 13.65 -2.50 -15.47
N LYS A 109 14.46 -2.28 -16.53
CA LYS A 109 15.80 -1.68 -16.39
C LYS A 109 15.75 -0.22 -15.95
N LEU A 110 14.69 0.50 -16.30
CA LEU A 110 14.48 1.91 -15.93
C LEU A 110 13.94 2.11 -14.50
N ARG A 111 13.83 1.05 -13.70
CA ARG A 111 13.33 1.13 -12.31
C ARG A 111 14.08 2.14 -11.42
N GLY A 112 15.35 2.44 -11.74
CA GLY A 112 16.13 3.46 -11.04
C GLY A 112 15.61 4.90 -11.21
N LEU A 113 14.74 5.15 -12.21
CA LEU A 113 14.09 6.45 -12.39
C LEU A 113 12.92 6.65 -11.42
N ARG A 114 12.42 5.58 -10.80
CA ARG A 114 11.30 5.60 -9.85
C ARG A 114 11.50 6.62 -8.75
N GLY A 115 10.53 7.52 -8.61
CA GLY A 115 10.57 8.56 -7.59
C GLY A 115 11.52 9.73 -7.87
N THR A 116 12.26 9.69 -8.98
CA THR A 116 13.08 10.83 -9.41
C THR A 116 12.23 11.84 -10.21
N ARG A 117 12.81 13.01 -10.51
CA ARG A 117 12.19 14.01 -11.39
C ARG A 117 11.96 13.53 -12.82
N PHE A 118 12.62 12.44 -13.23
CA PHE A 118 12.51 11.83 -14.55
C PHE A 118 11.55 10.64 -14.59
N ASP A 119 10.85 10.34 -13.49
CA ASP A 119 9.85 9.28 -13.41
C ASP A 119 8.55 9.68 -14.12
N PRO A 120 8.25 9.19 -15.34
CA PRO A 120 7.06 9.61 -16.08
C PRO A 120 5.75 9.20 -15.40
N PHE A 121 5.77 8.14 -14.59
CA PHE A 121 4.60 7.66 -13.85
C PHE A 121 4.44 8.39 -12.51
N GLY A 122 5.53 8.89 -11.96
CA GLY A 122 5.59 9.54 -10.65
C GLY A 122 4.76 10.82 -10.52
N HIS A 123 4.41 11.44 -11.63
CA HIS A 123 3.70 12.72 -11.67
C HIS A 123 2.18 12.59 -11.79
N THR A 124 1.63 11.38 -11.85
CA THR A 124 0.17 11.18 -11.85
C THR A 124 -0.45 11.56 -10.50
N ALA A 125 -1.69 12.05 -10.51
CA ALA A 125 -2.40 12.41 -9.28
C ALA A 125 -2.53 11.22 -8.33
N GLU A 126 -2.80 10.02 -8.87
CA GLU A 126 -2.89 8.78 -8.09
C GLU A 126 -1.56 8.45 -7.40
N ARG A 127 -0.45 8.56 -8.11
CA ARG A 127 0.88 8.27 -7.56
C ARG A 127 1.30 9.25 -6.47
N ARG A 128 0.96 10.53 -6.65
CA ARG A 128 1.19 11.56 -5.62
C ARG A 128 0.37 11.30 -4.37
N MET A 129 -0.89 10.89 -4.54
CA MET A 129 -1.77 10.51 -3.43
C MET A 129 -1.20 9.31 -2.66
N GLU A 130 -0.78 8.25 -3.36
CA GLU A 130 -0.23 7.04 -2.73
C GLU A 130 1.03 7.34 -1.91
N ARG A 131 1.94 8.16 -2.42
CA ARG A 131 3.12 8.59 -1.65
C ARG A 131 2.77 9.47 -0.45
N ARG A 132 1.79 10.37 -0.62
CA ARG A 132 1.32 11.20 0.48
C ARG A 132 0.72 10.35 1.60
N LEU A 133 -0.05 9.32 1.27
CA LEU A 133 -0.65 8.42 2.27
C LEU A 133 0.40 7.69 3.11
N ILE A 134 1.55 7.35 2.55
CA ILE A 134 2.64 6.75 3.32
C ILE A 134 3.15 7.75 4.37
N GLY A 135 3.50 8.98 3.97
CA GLY A 135 4.00 9.99 4.92
C GLY A 135 2.96 10.41 5.97
N GLU A 136 1.66 10.51 5.58
CA GLU A 136 0.59 10.76 6.54
C GLU A 136 0.45 9.62 7.55
N TYR A 137 0.59 8.37 7.10
CA TYR A 137 0.55 7.23 7.97
C TYR A 137 1.75 7.18 8.92
N GLU A 138 2.95 7.46 8.45
CA GLU A 138 4.15 7.57 9.29
C GLU A 138 3.96 8.60 10.40
N ALA A 139 3.38 9.77 10.10
CA ALA A 139 3.09 10.77 11.11
C ALA A 139 2.08 10.29 12.17
N VAL A 140 1.07 9.50 11.77
CA VAL A 140 0.13 8.86 12.72
C VAL A 140 0.86 7.84 13.59
N LEU A 141 1.78 7.06 13.03
CA LEU A 141 2.57 6.09 13.79
C LEU A 141 3.48 6.75 14.81
N ASP A 142 4.10 7.88 14.45
CA ASP A 142 4.93 8.65 15.38
C ASP A 142 4.12 9.20 16.56
N GLU A 143 2.88 9.67 16.31
CA GLU A 143 1.98 10.10 17.38
C GLU A 143 1.56 8.92 18.28
N ILE A 144 1.24 7.76 17.68
CA ILE A 144 0.92 6.55 18.43
C ILE A 144 2.11 6.16 19.34
N ALA A 145 3.32 6.11 18.79
CA ALA A 145 4.51 5.74 19.56
C ALA A 145 4.76 6.66 20.74
N ALA A 146 4.57 7.97 20.55
CA ALA A 146 4.77 8.96 21.59
C ALA A 146 3.75 8.85 22.75
N ARG A 147 2.50 8.48 22.46
CA ARG A 147 1.38 8.53 23.42
C ARG A 147 0.77 7.17 23.76
N LEU A 148 1.36 6.07 23.30
CA LEU A 148 0.85 4.73 23.56
C LEU A 148 0.75 4.44 25.07
N SER A 149 -0.35 3.85 25.48
CA SER A 149 -0.60 3.41 26.84
C SER A 149 -1.50 2.17 26.85
N PRO A 150 -1.58 1.42 27.95
CA PRO A 150 -2.53 0.30 28.04
C PRO A 150 -3.99 0.71 27.78
N GLN A 151 -4.36 1.94 28.16
CA GLN A 151 -5.73 2.47 28.03
C GLN A 151 -6.12 2.81 26.59
N ASN A 152 -5.17 3.19 25.76
CA ASN A 152 -5.44 3.57 24.38
C ASN A 152 -4.93 2.56 23.34
N HIS A 153 -4.35 1.43 23.76
CA HIS A 153 -3.77 0.42 22.89
C HIS A 153 -4.77 -0.13 21.85
N ALA A 154 -5.99 -0.45 22.27
CA ALA A 154 -7.02 -0.95 21.35
C ALA A 154 -7.33 0.07 20.23
N ILE A 155 -7.40 1.36 20.57
CA ILE A 155 -7.62 2.44 19.60
C ILE A 155 -6.39 2.60 18.70
N ALA A 156 -5.19 2.45 19.24
CA ALA A 156 -3.94 2.48 18.47
C ALA A 156 -3.93 1.37 17.40
N VAL A 157 -4.37 0.15 17.76
CA VAL A 157 -4.48 -0.97 16.81
C VAL A 157 -5.49 -0.66 15.70
N GLU A 158 -6.65 -0.08 16.04
CA GLU A 158 -7.64 0.32 15.05
C GLU A 158 -7.08 1.38 14.11
N LEU A 159 -6.42 2.42 14.63
CA LEU A 159 -5.74 3.46 13.85
C LEU A 159 -4.71 2.86 12.90
N ALA A 160 -3.86 1.98 13.41
CA ALA A 160 -2.82 1.32 12.63
C ALA A 160 -3.39 0.44 11.50
N ALA A 161 -4.57 -0.16 11.70
CA ALA A 161 -5.21 -1.01 10.70
C ALA A 161 -6.01 -0.24 9.63
N LEU A 162 -6.33 1.04 9.83
CA LEU A 162 -7.17 1.83 8.92
C LEU A 162 -6.74 1.81 7.45
N PRO A 163 -5.45 1.90 7.11
CA PRO A 163 -5.06 1.82 5.70
C PRO A 163 -5.54 0.55 4.99
N LEU A 164 -5.81 -0.53 5.72
CA LEU A 164 -6.33 -1.78 5.15
C LEU A 164 -7.75 -1.61 4.57
N GLU A 165 -8.48 -0.59 4.97
CA GLU A 165 -9.82 -0.28 4.46
C GLU A 165 -9.79 0.47 3.12
N ILE A 166 -8.67 1.12 2.76
CA ILE A 166 -8.50 1.86 1.51
C ILE A 166 -8.32 0.88 0.35
N ARG A 167 -9.42 0.32 -0.16
CA ARG A 167 -9.43 -0.72 -1.19
C ARG A 167 -10.08 -0.20 -2.48
N GLY A 168 -9.84 -0.91 -3.59
CA GLY A 168 -10.41 -0.61 -4.89
C GLY A 168 -9.51 0.25 -5.78
N PHE A 169 -10.07 0.74 -6.88
CA PHE A 169 -9.40 1.56 -7.88
C PHE A 169 -10.28 2.74 -8.26
N GLY A 170 -9.67 3.85 -8.70
CA GLY A 170 -10.39 5.05 -9.14
C GLY A 170 -11.33 5.58 -8.07
N HIS A 171 -12.56 5.90 -8.44
CA HIS A 171 -13.57 6.49 -7.55
C HIS A 171 -13.91 5.61 -6.33
N VAL A 172 -13.85 4.27 -6.46
CA VAL A 172 -14.09 3.37 -5.33
C VAL A 172 -13.00 3.53 -4.27
N LYS A 173 -11.73 3.59 -4.70
CA LYS A 173 -10.60 3.84 -3.80
C LYS A 173 -10.69 5.20 -3.14
N GLU A 174 -11.10 6.22 -3.89
CA GLU A 174 -11.27 7.57 -3.39
C GLU A 174 -12.39 7.67 -2.33
N ALA A 175 -13.53 7.05 -2.57
CA ALA A 175 -14.62 6.97 -1.59
C ALA A 175 -14.21 6.21 -0.31
N ASN A 176 -13.44 5.12 -0.45
CA ASN A 176 -12.90 4.38 0.69
C ASN A 176 -11.87 5.21 1.45
N LEU A 177 -11.02 5.97 0.75
CA LEU A 177 -10.05 6.87 1.35
C LEU A 177 -10.74 7.96 2.19
N GLN A 178 -11.77 8.60 1.66
CA GLN A 178 -12.52 9.62 2.40
C GLN A 178 -13.15 9.05 3.68
N ARG A 179 -13.74 7.86 3.60
CA ARG A 179 -14.30 7.18 4.78
C ARG A 179 -13.21 6.82 5.81
N ALA A 180 -12.09 6.29 5.35
CA ALA A 180 -10.96 5.98 6.22
C ALA A 180 -10.40 7.23 6.89
N LYS A 181 -10.29 8.37 6.18
CA LYS A 181 -9.82 9.63 6.76
C LYS A 181 -10.80 10.25 7.77
N ALA A 182 -12.10 10.14 7.53
CA ALA A 182 -13.11 10.56 8.52
C ALA A 182 -13.00 9.72 9.80
N ARG A 183 -12.86 8.39 9.67
CA ARG A 183 -12.67 7.49 10.81
C ARG A 183 -11.34 7.72 11.52
N GLU A 184 -10.25 8.01 10.79
CA GLU A 184 -8.95 8.36 11.35
C GLU A 184 -9.05 9.58 12.28
N ALA A 185 -9.75 10.62 11.84
CA ALA A 185 -9.95 11.84 12.66
C ALA A 185 -10.71 11.55 13.97
N ASP A 186 -11.77 10.72 13.93
CA ASP A 186 -12.51 10.30 15.12
C ASP A 186 -11.64 9.46 16.06
N LEU A 187 -10.94 8.46 15.51
CA LEU A 187 -10.07 7.60 16.30
C LEU A 187 -8.88 8.37 16.93
N LEU A 188 -8.29 9.33 16.21
CA LEU A 188 -7.24 10.19 16.76
C LEU A 188 -7.76 11.06 17.91
N ALA A 189 -8.95 11.60 17.81
CA ALA A 189 -9.56 12.37 18.90
C ALA A 189 -9.74 11.49 20.16
N ARG A 190 -10.25 10.27 19.99
CA ARG A 190 -10.42 9.29 21.06
C ARG A 190 -9.08 8.77 21.61
N PHE A 191 -8.08 8.58 20.76
CA PHE A 191 -6.73 8.17 21.15
C PHE A 191 -6.05 9.21 22.04
N ARG A 192 -6.23 10.48 21.72
CA ARG A 192 -5.69 11.62 22.49
C ARG A 192 -6.38 11.83 23.85
N SER A 193 -7.64 11.43 23.95
CA SER A 193 -8.48 11.56 25.16
C SER A 193 -9.21 10.24 25.38
N PRO A 194 -8.51 9.18 25.80
CA PRO A 194 -9.17 7.90 26.06
C PRO A 194 -10.22 8.08 27.17
N PRO A 195 -11.42 7.48 27.01
CA PRO A 195 -12.44 7.54 28.05
C PRO A 195 -11.88 6.96 29.36
N PRO A 196 -12.27 7.53 30.52
CA PRO A 196 -11.90 6.95 31.82
C PRO A 196 -12.35 5.48 31.83
N GLN A 197 -11.45 4.59 32.25
CA GLN A 197 -11.83 3.20 32.42
C GLN A 197 -12.99 3.15 33.41
N ALA A 198 -14.12 2.58 32.97
CA ALA A 198 -15.14 2.15 33.94
C ALA A 198 -14.44 1.20 34.91
N MET A 199 -14.33 1.62 36.17
CA MET A 199 -13.81 0.75 37.22
C MET A 199 -14.67 -0.51 37.16
N ALA A 200 -14.05 -1.66 36.90
CA ALA A 200 -14.72 -2.94 37.06
C ALA A 200 -15.23 -2.97 38.48
N ALA A 201 -16.54 -2.94 38.63
CA ALA A 201 -17.16 -3.19 39.91
C ALA A 201 -16.84 -4.65 40.30
N GLU A 202 -16.08 -4.81 41.36
CA GLU A 202 -15.89 -6.09 42.06
C GLU A 202 -17.22 -6.65 42.54
#